data_ad55bbaf9e3d647f8e659cd34b6da831
#
_entry.id   ad55bbaf9e3d647f8e659cd34b6da831
#
_cell.length_a   1.000
_cell.length_b   1.000
_cell.length_c   1.000
_cell.angle_alpha   90.00
_cell.angle_beta   90.00
_cell.angle_gamma   90.00
#
_symmetry.space_group_name_H-M   'P 1'
#
loop_
_entity.id
_entity.type
_entity.pdbx_description
1 polymer ?
#
loop_
_entity_poly.entity_id
_entity_poly.type
_entity_poly.pdbx_seq_one_letter_code
_entity_poly.pdbx_strand_id
1 'polypeptide(L)'
;MRLDNEFSELLGSIYQGPLEERPWQSFLALIKTRMQADTSTLVLKRPSSGDPGVLLVDGGRTETVSSYQHGMFALDPFANMKPGDVCTLLELVDEQEYRASELYKTCMEPVGMYDSLGMDMVVPEELEAGLRITRGEHANRFTQADKDLFKAIYPHLERSIRIHVKLNRVETECSVYAGAIEQMALGSIILDENGRVLSCNHMAQQILAEHEHLSIARGVFQIADKERSEELKRILDEALHTSPDEPVIATAMRIPRRKAGSDLGALVRRIPASEWSEGQSVPSVAI
;
A
#
# COMPACT_ATOMS: atom_id res chain seq x y z
N MET A 1 26.26 -3.23 -20.43
CA MET A 1 24.98 -3.84 -20.97
C MET A 1 24.37 -4.90 -20.05
N ARG A 2 25.10 -5.95 -19.59
CA ARG A 2 24.50 -6.95 -18.66
C ARG A 2 24.23 -6.37 -17.26
N LEU A 3 25.17 -5.63 -16.68
CA LEU A 3 25.01 -4.96 -15.36
C LEU A 3 23.90 -3.91 -15.37
N ASP A 4 23.70 -3.20 -16.51
CA ASP A 4 22.64 -2.20 -16.63
C ASP A 4 21.24 -2.85 -16.61
N ASN A 5 21.07 -4.01 -17.25
CA ASN A 5 19.80 -4.73 -17.25
C ASN A 5 19.46 -5.31 -15.87
N GLU A 6 20.44 -5.90 -15.17
CA GLU A 6 20.23 -6.46 -13.82
C GLU A 6 19.93 -5.37 -12.79
N PHE A 7 20.57 -4.22 -12.89
CA PHE A 7 20.27 -3.07 -12.02
C PHE A 7 18.91 -2.47 -12.35
N SER A 8 18.55 -2.37 -13.63
CA SER A 8 17.24 -1.91 -14.07
C SER A 8 16.11 -2.82 -13.58
N GLU A 9 16.31 -4.15 -13.60
CA GLU A 9 15.36 -5.12 -13.06
C GLU A 9 15.17 -4.94 -11.55
N LEU A 10 16.26 -4.73 -10.82
CA LEU A 10 16.22 -4.46 -9.38
C LEU A 10 15.46 -3.18 -9.06
N LEU A 11 15.69 -2.10 -9.83
CA LEU A 11 14.91 -0.86 -9.69
C LEU A 11 13.44 -1.07 -10.00
N GLY A 12 13.13 -1.83 -11.07
CA GLY A 12 11.76 -2.20 -11.41
C GLY A 12 11.04 -2.88 -10.24
N SER A 13 11.70 -3.87 -9.60
CA SER A 13 11.13 -4.57 -8.44
C SER A 13 10.97 -3.67 -7.20
N ILE A 14 11.87 -2.71 -6.97
CA ILE A 14 11.74 -1.71 -5.91
C ILE A 14 10.47 -0.87 -6.08
N TYR A 15 10.23 -0.35 -7.30
CA TYR A 15 9.06 0.50 -7.56
C TYR A 15 7.76 -0.28 -7.74
N GLN A 16 7.82 -1.55 -8.12
CA GLN A 16 6.66 -2.44 -8.12
C GLN A 16 6.22 -2.82 -6.71
N GLY A 17 7.15 -2.85 -5.75
CA GLY A 17 6.94 -3.31 -4.39
C GLY A 17 5.72 -2.74 -3.67
N PRO A 18 5.44 -1.42 -3.71
CA PRO A 18 4.24 -0.83 -3.12
C PRO A 18 2.91 -1.36 -3.68
N LEU A 19 2.92 -1.92 -4.88
CA LEU A 19 1.74 -2.39 -5.61
C LEU A 19 1.54 -3.91 -5.50
N GLU A 20 2.46 -4.64 -4.87
CA GLU A 20 2.36 -6.08 -4.67
C GLU A 20 1.39 -6.40 -3.52
N GLU A 21 0.71 -7.54 -3.61
CA GLU A 21 -0.15 -8.07 -2.53
C GLU A 21 0.64 -8.26 -1.23
N ARG A 22 1.90 -8.73 -1.35
CA ARG A 22 2.90 -8.71 -0.28
C ARG A 22 4.00 -7.73 -0.65
N PRO A 23 4.02 -6.53 -0.06
CA PRO A 23 4.91 -5.47 -0.47
C PRO A 23 6.38 -5.90 -0.55
N TRP A 24 7.07 -5.53 -1.62
CA TRP A 24 8.48 -5.81 -1.91
C TRP A 24 8.92 -7.27 -1.87
N GLN A 25 8.00 -8.24 -1.99
CA GLN A 25 8.39 -9.65 -1.99
C GLN A 25 9.30 -9.98 -3.17
N SER A 26 8.98 -9.49 -4.36
CA SER A 26 9.82 -9.68 -5.57
C SER A 26 11.19 -9.04 -5.42
N PHE A 27 11.25 -7.83 -4.86
CA PHE A 27 12.53 -7.15 -4.60
C PHE A 27 13.40 -7.92 -3.60
N LEU A 28 12.81 -8.38 -2.50
CA LEU A 28 13.55 -9.13 -1.47
C LEU A 28 14.10 -10.45 -2.02
N ALA A 29 13.32 -11.19 -2.80
CA ALA A 29 13.79 -12.41 -3.43
C ALA A 29 14.93 -12.14 -4.44
N LEU A 30 14.81 -11.08 -5.23
CA LEU A 30 15.81 -10.71 -6.24
C LEU A 30 17.12 -10.26 -5.60
N ILE A 31 17.07 -9.34 -4.62
CA ILE A 31 18.29 -8.84 -3.95
C ILE A 31 18.99 -9.96 -3.17
N LYS A 32 18.25 -10.83 -2.49
CA LYS A 32 18.77 -12.01 -1.81
C LYS A 32 19.56 -12.90 -2.78
N THR A 33 18.95 -13.23 -3.92
CA THR A 33 19.58 -14.08 -4.95
C THR A 33 20.83 -13.42 -5.52
N ARG A 34 20.75 -12.13 -5.87
CA ARG A 34 21.86 -11.37 -6.44
C ARG A 34 23.06 -11.28 -5.49
N MET A 35 22.79 -11.13 -4.21
CA MET A 35 23.82 -11.04 -3.19
C MET A 35 24.24 -12.40 -2.62
N GLN A 36 23.74 -13.51 -3.17
CA GLN A 36 24.04 -14.88 -2.69
C GLN A 36 23.86 -15.00 -1.17
N ALA A 37 22.73 -14.51 -0.68
CA ALA A 37 22.40 -14.45 0.72
C ALA A 37 21.33 -15.48 1.11
N ASP A 38 21.27 -15.78 2.41
CA ASP A 38 20.28 -16.71 2.97
C ASP A 38 18.96 -16.01 3.27
N THR A 39 19.02 -14.74 3.70
CA THR A 39 17.84 -13.93 3.97
C THR A 39 17.99 -12.49 3.50
N SER A 40 16.85 -11.89 3.17
CA SER A 40 16.68 -10.47 2.99
C SER A 40 15.51 -9.98 3.84
N THR A 41 15.68 -8.86 4.53
CA THR A 41 14.67 -8.29 5.43
C THR A 41 14.53 -6.81 5.17
N LEU A 42 13.31 -6.37 4.90
CA LEU A 42 12.94 -4.96 4.89
C LEU A 42 12.16 -4.65 6.18
N VAL A 43 12.75 -3.85 7.03
CA VAL A 43 12.12 -3.32 8.25
C VAL A 43 11.39 -2.06 7.85
N LEU A 44 10.07 -2.05 7.93
CA LEU A 44 9.25 -0.85 7.70
C LEU A 44 8.92 -0.13 9.01
N LYS A 45 8.84 -0.87 10.10
CA LYS A 45 8.68 -0.35 11.45
C LYS A 45 9.51 -1.20 12.39
N ARG A 46 10.41 -0.56 13.14
CA ARG A 46 11.20 -1.29 14.13
C ARG A 46 10.32 -1.84 15.25
N PRO A 47 10.59 -3.05 15.73
CA PRO A 47 9.95 -3.55 16.95
C PRO A 47 10.24 -2.63 18.13
N SER A 48 9.30 -2.57 19.07
CA SER A 48 9.44 -1.84 20.34
C SER A 48 8.70 -2.57 21.44
N SER A 49 8.83 -2.13 22.69
CA SER A 49 8.12 -2.77 23.80
C SER A 49 6.61 -2.74 23.58
N GLY A 50 6.02 -3.93 23.40
CA GLY A 50 4.58 -4.08 23.12
C GLY A 50 4.14 -3.92 21.65
N ASP A 51 5.07 -3.68 20.72
CA ASP A 51 4.79 -3.57 19.30
C ASP A 51 5.80 -4.42 18.50
N PRO A 52 5.37 -5.48 17.80
CA PRO A 52 6.25 -6.37 17.04
C PRO A 52 6.88 -5.70 15.82
N GLY A 53 6.50 -4.47 15.49
CA GLY A 53 6.96 -3.79 14.28
C GLY A 53 6.41 -4.41 12.99
N VAL A 54 6.97 -3.98 11.86
CA VAL A 54 6.64 -4.50 10.53
C VAL A 54 7.92 -4.91 9.82
N LEU A 55 8.12 -6.22 9.70
CA LEU A 55 9.25 -6.84 9.03
C LEU A 55 8.75 -7.68 7.84
N LEU A 56 9.28 -7.39 6.67
CA LEU A 56 9.07 -8.18 5.46
C LEU A 56 10.33 -9.01 5.24
N VAL A 57 10.19 -10.32 5.23
CA VAL A 57 11.35 -11.24 5.20
C VAL A 57 11.18 -12.21 4.03
N ASP A 58 12.26 -12.40 3.27
CA ASP A 58 12.39 -13.48 2.31
C ASP A 58 13.56 -14.39 2.71
N GLY A 59 13.28 -15.68 2.93
CA GLY A 59 14.20 -16.66 3.52
C GLY A 59 14.13 -16.70 5.05
N GLY A 60 15.00 -17.52 5.68
CA GLY A 60 15.03 -17.69 7.12
C GLY A 60 13.88 -18.55 7.68
N ARG A 61 13.77 -18.59 9.00
CA ARG A 61 12.74 -19.33 9.73
C ARG A 61 11.81 -18.39 10.47
N THR A 62 10.52 -18.69 10.47
CA THR A 62 9.48 -17.89 11.14
C THR A 62 9.76 -17.71 12.64
N GLU A 63 10.29 -18.75 13.30
CA GLU A 63 10.61 -18.72 14.73
C GLU A 63 11.69 -17.69 15.06
N THR A 64 12.69 -17.54 14.17
CA THR A 64 13.76 -16.55 14.33
C THR A 64 13.24 -15.13 14.21
N VAL A 65 12.35 -14.87 13.24
CA VAL A 65 11.71 -13.58 13.06
C VAL A 65 10.88 -13.24 14.29
N SER A 66 10.11 -14.20 14.80
CA SER A 66 9.31 -14.03 16.02
C SER A 66 10.17 -13.72 17.24
N SER A 67 11.27 -14.45 17.45
CA SER A 67 12.20 -14.18 18.57
C SER A 67 12.80 -12.79 18.50
N TYR A 68 13.19 -12.35 17.30
CA TYR A 68 13.69 -11.00 17.08
C TYR A 68 12.63 -9.94 17.46
N GLN A 69 11.41 -10.09 16.97
CA GLN A 69 10.31 -9.17 17.26
C GLN A 69 9.90 -9.12 18.75
N HIS A 70 10.08 -10.20 19.50
CA HIS A 70 9.66 -10.30 20.90
C HIS A 70 10.75 -9.95 21.93
N GLY A 71 11.85 -9.33 21.50
CA GLY A 71 12.82 -8.80 22.46
C GLY A 71 14.25 -8.68 21.96
N MET A 72 14.68 -9.51 21.01
CA MET A 72 16.08 -9.48 20.54
C MET A 72 16.40 -8.20 19.74
N PHE A 73 15.39 -7.49 19.25
CA PHE A 73 15.58 -6.20 18.56
C PHE A 73 16.31 -5.15 19.42
N ALA A 74 16.17 -5.23 20.77
CA ALA A 74 16.85 -4.31 21.67
C ALA A 74 18.38 -4.54 21.72
N LEU A 75 18.82 -5.70 21.27
CA LEU A 75 20.24 -6.10 21.19
C LEU A 75 20.79 -5.96 19.76
N ASP A 76 20.00 -5.44 18.81
CA ASP A 76 20.41 -5.29 17.41
C ASP A 76 21.50 -4.22 17.28
N PRO A 77 22.71 -4.59 16.84
CA PRO A 77 23.81 -3.64 16.64
C PRO A 77 23.48 -2.51 15.63
N PHE A 78 22.55 -2.76 14.72
CA PHE A 78 22.09 -1.75 13.76
C PHE A 78 21.13 -0.70 14.37
N ALA A 79 20.68 -0.86 15.61
CA ALA A 79 19.73 0.04 16.25
C ALA A 79 20.18 1.50 16.32
N ASN A 80 21.50 1.73 16.35
CA ASN A 80 22.10 3.08 16.44
C ASN A 80 22.79 3.53 15.14
N MET A 81 22.53 2.86 14.02
CA MET A 81 23.12 3.22 12.73
C MET A 81 22.54 4.53 12.21
N LYS A 82 23.39 5.39 11.67
CA LYS A 82 22.93 6.63 11.08
C LYS A 82 22.23 6.36 9.74
N PRO A 83 21.11 7.03 9.47
CA PRO A 83 20.45 6.91 8.17
C PRO A 83 21.40 7.25 7.01
N GLY A 84 21.40 6.41 5.99
CA GLY A 84 22.28 6.53 4.84
C GLY A 84 23.63 5.82 4.96
N ASP A 85 24.04 5.43 6.17
CA ASP A 85 25.20 4.59 6.34
C ASP A 85 24.93 3.16 5.86
N VAL A 86 25.96 2.53 5.28
CA VAL A 86 25.93 1.14 4.83
C VAL A 86 27.11 0.43 5.46
N CYS A 87 26.84 -0.49 6.37
CA CYS A 87 27.88 -1.25 7.07
C CYS A 87 27.48 -2.70 7.28
N THR A 88 28.48 -3.55 7.50
CA THR A 88 28.26 -4.90 7.93
C THR A 88 28.13 -4.96 9.45
N LEU A 89 27.48 -6.02 9.94
CA LEU A 89 27.35 -6.26 11.37
C LEU A 89 28.73 -6.33 12.05
N LEU A 90 29.68 -6.99 11.41
CA LEU A 90 31.05 -7.16 11.95
C LEU A 90 31.91 -5.88 11.91
N GLU A 91 31.43 -4.79 11.29
CA GLU A 91 32.02 -3.46 11.43
C GLU A 91 31.45 -2.70 12.64
N LEU A 92 30.30 -3.10 13.14
CA LEU A 92 29.62 -2.47 14.28
C LEU A 92 30.01 -3.09 15.62
N VAL A 93 30.40 -4.36 15.63
CA VAL A 93 30.67 -5.12 16.85
C VAL A 93 31.96 -5.93 16.72
N ASP A 94 32.60 -6.21 17.87
CA ASP A 94 33.68 -7.18 17.92
C ASP A 94 33.13 -8.60 17.68
N GLU A 95 33.86 -9.38 16.85
CA GLU A 95 33.40 -10.71 16.43
C GLU A 95 33.26 -11.69 17.61
N GLN A 96 34.15 -11.62 18.62
CA GLN A 96 34.08 -12.50 19.76
C GLN A 96 32.95 -12.15 20.71
N GLU A 97 32.72 -10.84 20.93
CA GLU A 97 31.60 -10.33 21.71
C GLU A 97 30.27 -10.68 21.04
N TYR A 98 30.20 -10.54 19.70
CA TYR A 98 28.98 -10.87 18.94
C TYR A 98 28.64 -12.36 19.05
N ARG A 99 29.61 -13.27 18.89
CA ARG A 99 29.40 -14.73 19.05
C ARG A 99 28.97 -15.12 20.47
N ALA A 100 29.38 -14.34 21.45
CA ALA A 100 28.98 -14.55 22.85
C ALA A 100 27.58 -13.96 23.16
N SER A 101 27.06 -13.08 22.31
CA SER A 101 25.82 -12.37 22.55
C SER A 101 24.59 -13.26 22.53
N GLU A 102 23.53 -12.82 23.22
CA GLU A 102 22.23 -13.49 23.25
C GLU A 102 21.54 -13.41 21.87
N LEU A 103 21.70 -12.30 21.17
CA LEU A 103 21.17 -12.13 19.81
C LEU A 103 21.72 -13.19 18.86
N TYR A 104 23.05 -13.41 18.86
CA TYR A 104 23.65 -14.41 18.00
C TYR A 104 23.14 -15.82 18.33
N LYS A 105 23.21 -16.20 19.60
CA LYS A 105 22.84 -17.56 20.08
C LYS A 105 21.35 -17.87 19.86
N THR A 106 20.49 -16.88 19.94
CA THR A 106 19.04 -17.08 19.84
C THR A 106 18.51 -16.93 18.41
N CYS A 107 19.04 -15.98 17.67
CA CYS A 107 18.47 -15.63 16.37
C CYS A 107 19.32 -16.03 15.17
N MET A 108 20.65 -16.07 15.29
CA MET A 108 21.54 -16.26 14.15
C MET A 108 22.11 -17.67 14.06
N GLU A 109 22.72 -18.14 15.12
CA GLU A 109 23.37 -19.47 15.19
C GLU A 109 22.41 -20.63 14.86
N PRO A 110 21.16 -20.69 15.41
CA PRO A 110 20.26 -21.82 15.17
C PRO A 110 19.83 -21.98 13.70
N VAL A 111 20.00 -20.93 12.89
CA VAL A 111 19.66 -20.92 11.46
C VAL A 111 20.89 -20.81 10.57
N GLY A 112 22.09 -20.89 11.15
CA GLY A 112 23.35 -20.84 10.42
C GLY A 112 23.70 -19.47 9.83
N MET A 113 23.04 -18.41 10.28
CA MET A 113 23.31 -17.04 9.86
C MET A 113 24.45 -16.44 10.66
N TYR A 114 25.21 -15.53 10.05
CA TYR A 114 26.40 -15.01 10.69
C TYR A 114 26.61 -13.52 10.50
N ASP A 115 26.73 -13.06 9.27
CA ASP A 115 27.01 -11.64 8.97
C ASP A 115 25.84 -11.01 8.22
N SER A 116 25.60 -9.75 8.49
CA SER A 116 24.54 -8.97 7.85
C SER A 116 25.10 -7.68 7.30
N LEU A 117 24.73 -7.34 6.07
CA LEU A 117 24.89 -6.01 5.49
C LEU A 117 23.60 -5.22 5.71
N GLY A 118 23.72 -4.04 6.29
CA GLY A 118 22.60 -3.21 6.65
C GLY A 118 22.68 -1.78 6.14
N MET A 119 21.53 -1.20 5.89
CA MET A 119 21.34 0.23 5.74
C MET A 119 20.04 0.66 6.40
N ASP A 120 20.03 1.86 6.98
CA ASP A 120 18.85 2.49 7.53
C ASP A 120 18.45 3.73 6.75
N MET A 121 17.17 4.00 6.72
CA MET A 121 16.55 5.09 5.98
C MET A 121 15.59 5.83 6.89
N VAL A 122 15.57 7.17 6.81
CA VAL A 122 14.50 7.98 7.38
C VAL A 122 13.60 8.43 6.24
N VAL A 123 12.37 7.95 6.29
CA VAL A 123 11.32 8.46 5.43
C VAL A 123 10.70 9.65 6.17
N PRO A 124 10.68 10.87 5.59
CA PRO A 124 10.12 12.03 6.27
C PRO A 124 8.71 11.76 6.80
N GLU A 125 8.47 12.24 8.03
CA GLU A 125 7.19 12.22 8.76
C GLU A 125 6.89 10.98 9.61
N GLU A 126 7.85 10.05 9.96
CA GLU A 126 7.62 9.08 11.05
C GLU A 126 8.13 7.64 10.83
N LEU A 127 8.73 7.29 9.69
CA LEU A 127 9.12 5.92 9.44
C LEU A 127 10.64 5.76 9.41
N GLU A 128 11.18 5.01 10.36
CA GLU A 128 12.53 4.48 10.28
C GLU A 128 12.48 3.10 9.61
N ALA A 129 12.93 3.04 8.36
CA ALA A 129 13.02 1.79 7.60
C ALA A 129 14.45 1.30 7.53
N GLY A 130 14.63 -0.01 7.34
CA GLY A 130 15.96 -0.59 7.20
C GLY A 130 15.96 -1.80 6.27
N LEU A 131 17.02 -1.96 5.48
CA LEU A 131 17.26 -3.16 4.68
C LEU A 131 18.41 -3.96 5.30
N ARG A 132 18.22 -5.26 5.44
CA ARG A 132 19.22 -6.20 5.93
C ARG A 132 19.32 -7.37 4.97
N ILE A 133 20.55 -7.72 4.61
CA ILE A 133 20.86 -8.93 3.84
C ILE A 133 21.82 -9.76 4.69
N THR A 134 21.47 -11.02 4.95
CA THR A 134 22.23 -11.86 5.87
C THR A 134 22.78 -13.09 5.16
N ARG A 135 24.04 -13.39 5.43
CA ARG A 135 24.77 -14.56 4.95
C ARG A 135 25.16 -15.47 6.09
N GLY A 136 25.25 -16.77 5.80
CA GLY A 136 25.76 -17.77 6.74
C GLY A 136 27.27 -17.69 6.93
N GLU A 137 27.76 -18.40 7.94
CA GLU A 137 29.17 -18.39 8.36
C GLU A 137 30.16 -18.83 7.26
N HIS A 138 29.73 -19.72 6.38
CA HIS A 138 30.56 -20.25 5.31
C HIS A 138 30.48 -19.49 3.99
N ALA A 139 29.64 -18.46 3.94
CA ALA A 139 29.51 -17.61 2.77
C ALA A 139 30.66 -16.58 2.67
N ASN A 140 30.89 -16.06 1.47
CA ASN A 140 31.85 -14.99 1.28
C ASN A 140 31.45 -13.75 2.08
N ARG A 141 32.43 -13.06 2.67
CA ARG A 141 32.22 -11.77 3.33
C ARG A 141 31.63 -10.76 2.38
N PHE A 142 30.88 -9.80 2.91
CA PHE A 142 30.40 -8.66 2.13
C PHE A 142 31.56 -7.79 1.64
N THR A 143 31.49 -7.36 0.40
CA THR A 143 32.51 -6.60 -0.31
C THR A 143 32.15 -5.13 -0.41
N GLN A 144 33.09 -4.30 -0.84
CA GLN A 144 32.81 -2.91 -1.16
C GLN A 144 31.76 -2.78 -2.30
N ALA A 145 31.78 -3.69 -3.28
CA ALA A 145 30.78 -3.72 -4.36
C ALA A 145 29.35 -3.99 -3.84
N ASP A 146 29.20 -4.84 -2.81
CA ASP A 146 27.92 -5.06 -2.14
C ASP A 146 27.41 -3.77 -1.47
N LYS A 147 28.30 -3.05 -0.78
CA LYS A 147 27.97 -1.76 -0.15
C LYS A 147 27.63 -0.67 -1.18
N ASP A 148 28.36 -0.64 -2.29
CA ASP A 148 28.10 0.33 -3.36
C ASP A 148 26.74 0.07 -4.03
N LEU A 149 26.33 -1.20 -4.16
CA LEU A 149 24.99 -1.56 -4.60
C LEU A 149 23.93 -1.03 -3.62
N PHE A 150 24.11 -1.20 -2.31
CA PHE A 150 23.20 -0.68 -1.31
C PHE A 150 23.06 0.84 -1.38
N LYS A 151 24.19 1.56 -1.52
CA LYS A 151 24.18 3.02 -1.71
C LYS A 151 23.46 3.43 -2.98
N ALA A 152 23.60 2.65 -4.06
CA ALA A 152 22.94 2.95 -5.33
C ALA A 152 21.41 2.75 -5.27
N ILE A 153 20.93 1.73 -4.55
CA ILE A 153 19.50 1.48 -4.41
C ILE A 153 18.84 2.32 -3.30
N TYR A 154 19.60 2.88 -2.37
CA TYR A 154 19.11 3.67 -1.24
C TYR A 154 18.05 4.72 -1.66
N PRO A 155 18.35 5.69 -2.57
CA PRO A 155 17.40 6.73 -2.91
C PRO A 155 16.15 6.23 -3.61
N HIS A 156 16.23 5.06 -4.25
CA HIS A 156 15.11 4.42 -4.93
C HIS A 156 14.19 3.71 -3.94
N LEU A 157 14.78 2.97 -3.00
CA LEU A 157 14.02 2.25 -1.97
C LEU A 157 13.34 3.24 -1.01
N GLU A 158 14.05 4.29 -0.56
CA GLU A 158 13.49 5.37 0.26
C GLU A 158 12.26 6.01 -0.43
N ARG A 159 12.39 6.33 -1.73
CA ARG A 159 11.29 6.92 -2.50
C ARG A 159 10.12 5.94 -2.65
N SER A 160 10.39 4.67 -2.90
CA SER A 160 9.38 3.63 -3.02
C SER A 160 8.61 3.43 -1.71
N ILE A 161 9.31 3.43 -0.57
CA ILE A 161 8.70 3.34 0.77
C ILE A 161 7.82 4.59 1.03
N ARG A 162 8.28 5.76 0.66
CA ARG A 162 7.50 7.01 0.78
C ARG A 162 6.19 6.95 -0.04
N ILE A 163 6.25 6.40 -1.25
CA ILE A 163 5.06 6.18 -2.08
C ILE A 163 4.09 5.23 -1.38
N HIS A 164 4.59 4.11 -0.84
CA HIS A 164 3.77 3.14 -0.11
C HIS A 164 3.07 3.74 1.12
N VAL A 165 3.80 4.49 1.94
CA VAL A 165 3.24 5.17 3.11
C VAL A 165 2.12 6.13 2.70
N LYS A 166 2.34 6.90 1.61
CA LYS A 166 1.33 7.83 1.10
C LYS A 166 0.09 7.11 0.56
N LEU A 167 0.28 6.01 -0.17
CA LEU A 167 -0.83 5.19 -0.68
C LEU A 167 -1.65 4.60 0.47
N ASN A 168 -1.01 3.96 1.45
CA ASN A 168 -1.68 3.37 2.61
C ASN A 168 -2.46 4.42 3.42
N ARG A 169 -1.92 5.63 3.56
CA ARG A 169 -2.62 6.72 4.23
C ARG A 169 -3.90 7.10 3.49
N VAL A 170 -3.81 7.32 2.17
CA VAL A 170 -4.98 7.65 1.34
C VAL A 170 -6.02 6.53 1.37
N GLU A 171 -5.61 5.28 1.26
CA GLU A 171 -6.51 4.12 1.35
C GLU A 171 -7.20 4.02 2.71
N THR A 172 -6.46 4.27 3.79
CA THR A 172 -7.02 4.29 5.16
C THR A 172 -8.04 5.43 5.31
N GLU A 173 -7.70 6.65 4.87
CA GLU A 173 -8.62 7.78 4.91
C GLU A 173 -9.89 7.50 4.08
N CYS A 174 -9.76 6.94 2.88
CA CYS A 174 -10.90 6.54 2.05
C CYS A 174 -11.77 5.48 2.76
N SER A 175 -11.16 4.50 3.42
CA SER A 175 -11.87 3.47 4.18
C SER A 175 -12.65 4.05 5.36
N VAL A 176 -12.06 5.00 6.09
CA VAL A 176 -12.76 5.71 7.19
C VAL A 176 -13.96 6.50 6.68
N TYR A 177 -13.80 7.25 5.55
CA TYR A 177 -14.91 7.97 4.95
C TYR A 177 -16.03 7.05 4.44
N ALA A 178 -15.65 5.94 3.79
CA ALA A 178 -16.62 4.93 3.35
C ALA A 178 -17.42 4.36 4.53
N GLY A 179 -16.73 4.00 5.62
CA GLY A 179 -17.38 3.50 6.84
C GLY A 179 -18.33 4.53 7.48
N ALA A 180 -17.96 5.81 7.48
CA ALA A 180 -18.84 6.88 7.98
C ALA A 180 -20.11 7.03 7.11
N ILE A 181 -20.00 6.96 5.79
CA ILE A 181 -21.14 7.00 4.86
C ILE A 181 -22.04 5.79 5.07
N GLU A 182 -21.49 4.60 5.29
CA GLU A 182 -22.26 3.39 5.59
C GLU A 182 -23.08 3.51 6.89
N GLN A 183 -22.47 4.08 7.94
CA GLN A 183 -23.17 4.34 9.21
C GLN A 183 -24.35 5.32 9.07
N MET A 184 -24.29 6.23 8.09
CA MET A 184 -25.39 7.14 7.77
C MET A 184 -26.53 6.48 6.96
N ALA A 185 -26.41 5.19 6.64
CA ALA A 185 -27.33 4.41 5.80
C ALA A 185 -27.56 5.06 4.40
N LEU A 186 -26.49 5.67 3.87
CA LEU A 186 -26.51 6.31 2.55
C LEU A 186 -25.95 5.34 1.49
N GLY A 187 -26.77 5.03 0.48
CA GLY A 187 -26.29 4.38 -0.75
C GLY A 187 -25.52 5.41 -1.59
N SER A 188 -24.35 5.02 -2.10
CA SER A 188 -23.56 5.86 -2.99
C SER A 188 -23.18 5.10 -4.26
N ILE A 189 -23.42 5.71 -5.41
CA ILE A 189 -23.06 5.21 -6.74
C ILE A 189 -22.21 6.27 -7.43
N ILE A 190 -21.01 5.91 -7.88
CA ILE A 190 -20.10 6.78 -8.61
C ILE A 190 -20.16 6.41 -10.09
N LEU A 191 -20.33 7.42 -10.94
CA LEU A 191 -20.39 7.28 -12.40
C LEU A 191 -19.15 7.93 -13.05
N ASP A 192 -18.73 7.39 -14.21
CA ASP A 192 -17.73 8.00 -15.07
C ASP A 192 -18.32 9.13 -15.95
N GLU A 193 -17.48 9.72 -16.78
CA GLU A 193 -17.81 10.76 -17.75
C GLU A 193 -18.85 10.33 -18.82
N ASN A 194 -19.08 9.02 -18.97
CA ASN A 194 -20.05 8.43 -19.89
C ASN A 194 -21.33 7.97 -19.16
N GLY A 195 -21.46 8.28 -17.86
CA GLY A 195 -22.58 7.85 -17.03
C GLY A 195 -22.58 6.35 -16.67
N ARG A 196 -21.41 5.68 -16.80
CA ARG A 196 -21.26 4.27 -16.40
C ARG A 196 -20.86 4.17 -14.95
N VAL A 197 -21.36 3.17 -14.27
CA VAL A 197 -21.06 2.90 -12.86
C VAL A 197 -19.62 2.44 -12.72
N LEU A 198 -18.83 3.22 -11.99
CA LEU A 198 -17.46 2.88 -11.58
C LEU A 198 -17.47 2.09 -10.27
N SER A 199 -18.27 2.54 -9.30
CA SER A 199 -18.36 1.88 -8.00
C SER A 199 -19.71 2.14 -7.35
N CYS A 200 -20.10 1.26 -6.43
CA CYS A 200 -21.22 1.47 -5.52
C CYS A 200 -20.85 0.89 -4.15
N ASN A 201 -21.25 1.57 -3.07
CA ASN A 201 -21.00 1.09 -1.71
C ASN A 201 -21.99 -0.03 -1.34
N HIS A 202 -21.73 -0.69 -0.20
CA HIS A 202 -22.55 -1.82 0.26
C HIS A 202 -24.01 -1.43 0.47
N MET A 203 -24.28 -0.25 1.03
CA MET A 203 -25.64 0.26 1.22
C MET A 203 -26.39 0.45 -0.10
N ALA A 204 -25.72 0.97 -1.15
CA ALA A 204 -26.32 1.08 -2.48
C ALA A 204 -26.67 -0.30 -3.05
N GLN A 205 -25.81 -1.31 -2.85
CA GLN A 205 -26.09 -2.69 -3.27
C GLN A 205 -27.31 -3.26 -2.53
N GLN A 206 -27.45 -3.02 -1.23
CA GLN A 206 -28.62 -3.43 -0.45
C GLN A 206 -29.90 -2.75 -0.95
N ILE A 207 -29.86 -1.42 -1.16
CA ILE A 207 -31.00 -0.66 -1.72
C ILE A 207 -31.40 -1.24 -3.08
N LEU A 208 -30.44 -1.50 -3.96
CA LEU A 208 -30.71 -2.11 -5.28
C LEU A 208 -31.34 -3.51 -5.18
N ALA A 209 -30.89 -4.32 -4.22
CA ALA A 209 -31.45 -5.65 -3.99
C ALA A 209 -32.87 -5.64 -3.42
N GLU A 210 -33.21 -4.65 -2.59
CA GLU A 210 -34.54 -4.47 -1.99
C GLU A 210 -35.55 -3.83 -2.94
N HIS A 211 -35.08 -3.15 -3.99
CA HIS A 211 -35.92 -2.35 -4.89
C HIS A 211 -35.90 -2.90 -6.32
N GLU A 212 -36.86 -3.77 -6.67
CA GLU A 212 -37.00 -4.41 -8.00
C GLU A 212 -37.06 -3.44 -9.20
N HIS A 213 -37.33 -2.16 -8.95
CA HIS A 213 -37.41 -1.14 -9.98
C HIS A 213 -36.12 -0.33 -10.15
N LEU A 214 -35.09 -0.63 -9.33
CA LEU A 214 -33.75 -0.08 -9.46
C LEU A 214 -32.79 -1.18 -9.86
N SER A 215 -31.89 -0.90 -10.81
CA SER A 215 -30.92 -1.90 -11.24
C SER A 215 -29.67 -1.24 -11.84
N ILE A 216 -28.57 -1.99 -11.86
CA ILE A 216 -27.41 -1.68 -12.68
C ILE A 216 -27.36 -2.71 -13.80
N ALA A 217 -27.67 -2.30 -15.01
CA ALA A 217 -27.64 -3.17 -16.18
C ALA A 217 -26.58 -2.70 -17.17
N ARG A 218 -25.65 -3.60 -17.54
CA ARG A 218 -24.53 -3.31 -18.46
C ARG A 218 -23.66 -2.11 -18.01
N GLY A 219 -23.50 -1.94 -16.68
CA GLY A 219 -22.74 -0.83 -16.12
C GLY A 219 -23.48 0.50 -16.10
N VAL A 220 -24.81 0.53 -16.29
CA VAL A 220 -25.62 1.75 -16.23
C VAL A 220 -26.66 1.61 -15.12
N PHE A 221 -26.77 2.63 -14.27
CA PHE A 221 -27.83 2.71 -13.26
C PHE A 221 -29.16 3.05 -13.93
N GLN A 222 -30.19 2.29 -13.62
CA GLN A 222 -31.50 2.35 -14.27
C GLN A 222 -32.65 2.37 -13.28
N ILE A 223 -33.68 3.15 -13.61
CA ILE A 223 -34.97 3.16 -12.91
C ILE A 223 -36.02 2.63 -13.88
N ALA A 224 -36.79 1.61 -13.47
CA ALA A 224 -37.81 0.99 -14.33
C ALA A 224 -39.01 1.89 -14.63
N ASP A 225 -39.27 2.90 -13.79
CA ASP A 225 -40.28 3.91 -14.06
C ASP A 225 -39.79 4.86 -15.12
N LYS A 226 -40.59 5.02 -16.22
CA LYS A 226 -40.18 5.77 -17.40
C LYS A 226 -39.99 7.25 -17.10
N GLU A 227 -40.92 7.87 -16.36
CA GLU A 227 -40.87 9.30 -16.01
C GLU A 227 -39.62 9.58 -15.15
N ARG A 228 -39.38 8.78 -14.15
CA ARG A 228 -38.18 8.92 -13.28
C ARG A 228 -36.88 8.59 -14.00
N SER A 229 -36.89 7.64 -14.94
CA SER A 229 -35.75 7.37 -15.79
C SER A 229 -35.38 8.53 -16.70
N GLU A 230 -36.39 9.21 -17.27
CA GLU A 230 -36.19 10.43 -18.10
C GLU A 230 -35.72 11.61 -17.25
N GLU A 231 -36.28 11.78 -16.05
CA GLU A 231 -35.80 12.79 -15.07
C GLU A 231 -34.34 12.56 -14.66
N LEU A 232 -33.97 11.31 -14.30
CA LEU A 232 -32.60 10.95 -13.97
C LEU A 232 -31.64 11.26 -15.11
N LYS A 233 -31.99 10.86 -16.34
CA LYS A 233 -31.15 11.14 -17.52
C LYS A 233 -30.91 12.64 -17.70
N ARG A 234 -31.93 13.46 -17.59
CA ARG A 234 -31.79 14.92 -17.69
C ARG A 234 -30.87 15.47 -16.61
N ILE A 235 -31.01 15.01 -15.36
CA ILE A 235 -30.15 15.45 -14.25
C ILE A 235 -28.70 15.01 -14.45
N LEU A 236 -28.47 13.77 -14.94
CA LEU A 236 -27.15 13.28 -15.25
C LEU A 236 -26.51 14.05 -16.41
N ASP A 237 -27.25 14.33 -17.48
CA ASP A 237 -26.77 15.15 -18.61
C ASP A 237 -26.38 16.55 -18.15
N GLU A 238 -27.19 17.19 -17.32
CA GLU A 238 -26.89 18.50 -16.74
C GLU A 238 -25.58 18.39 -15.88
N ALA A 239 -25.47 17.38 -14.99
CA ALA A 239 -24.31 17.22 -14.13
C ALA A 239 -23.01 16.91 -14.90
N LEU A 240 -23.08 16.15 -16.01
CA LEU A 240 -21.93 15.79 -16.84
C LEU A 240 -21.45 16.94 -17.73
N HIS A 241 -22.37 17.82 -18.20
CA HIS A 241 -22.06 18.88 -19.14
C HIS A 241 -21.90 20.27 -18.48
N THR A 242 -22.09 20.39 -17.17
CA THR A 242 -21.84 21.61 -16.40
C THR A 242 -20.36 22.02 -16.47
N SER A 243 -20.08 23.29 -16.69
CA SER A 243 -18.71 23.84 -16.75
C SER A 243 -17.94 23.60 -15.46
N PRO A 244 -16.60 23.32 -15.51
CA PRO A 244 -15.75 23.19 -14.33
C PRO A 244 -15.81 24.39 -13.38
N ASP A 245 -16.03 25.58 -13.91
CA ASP A 245 -16.05 26.84 -13.15
C ASP A 245 -17.40 27.15 -12.46
N GLU A 246 -18.44 26.37 -12.76
CA GLU A 246 -19.72 26.52 -12.11
C GLU A 246 -19.80 25.88 -10.74
N PRO A 247 -20.54 26.46 -9.79
CA PRO A 247 -20.69 25.87 -8.45
C PRO A 247 -21.31 24.48 -8.53
N VAL A 248 -20.76 23.53 -7.77
CA VAL A 248 -21.27 22.17 -7.70
C VAL A 248 -22.58 22.14 -6.95
N ILE A 249 -23.69 22.06 -7.67
CA ILE A 249 -25.04 21.96 -7.11
C ILE A 249 -25.47 20.49 -7.11
N ALA A 250 -26.02 20.03 -5.98
CA ALA A 250 -26.65 18.73 -5.90
C ALA A 250 -28.12 18.84 -6.30
N THR A 251 -28.55 18.05 -7.27
CA THR A 251 -29.94 18.00 -7.69
C THR A 251 -30.63 16.83 -7.02
N ALA A 252 -31.74 17.10 -6.31
CA ALA A 252 -32.52 16.08 -5.63
C ALA A 252 -33.62 15.54 -6.53
N MET A 253 -33.84 14.23 -6.50
CA MET A 253 -35.01 13.58 -7.08
C MET A 253 -35.66 12.60 -6.11
N ARG A 254 -36.96 12.35 -6.28
CA ARG A 254 -37.73 11.38 -5.49
C ARG A 254 -37.98 10.13 -6.31
N ILE A 255 -37.70 8.98 -5.74
CA ILE A 255 -37.96 7.67 -6.34
C ILE A 255 -39.06 7.00 -5.52
N PRO A 256 -40.29 6.92 -6.04
CA PRO A 256 -41.44 6.34 -5.30
C PRO A 256 -41.25 4.85 -5.08
N ARG A 257 -41.58 4.36 -3.87
CA ARG A 257 -41.70 2.92 -3.60
C ARG A 257 -43.04 2.39 -4.10
N ARG A 258 -43.03 1.25 -4.79
CA ARG A 258 -44.27 0.55 -5.22
C ARG A 258 -44.92 -0.28 -4.11
N LYS A 259 -44.17 -0.63 -3.07
CA LYS A 259 -44.66 -1.35 -1.88
C LYS A 259 -44.71 -0.40 -0.69
N ALA A 260 -45.51 -0.70 0.33
CA ALA A 260 -45.61 0.13 1.54
C ALA A 260 -44.22 0.44 2.14
N GLY A 261 -43.94 1.69 2.32
CA GLY A 261 -42.67 2.21 2.83
C GLY A 261 -42.45 3.65 2.41
N SER A 262 -41.48 4.33 2.98
CA SER A 262 -41.10 5.69 2.58
C SER A 262 -40.35 5.68 1.24
N ASP A 263 -40.60 6.68 0.40
CA ASP A 263 -39.89 6.87 -0.86
C ASP A 263 -38.39 7.08 -0.63
N LEU A 264 -37.60 6.77 -1.67
CA LEU A 264 -36.18 7.07 -1.66
C LEU A 264 -35.96 8.50 -2.17
N GLY A 265 -35.06 9.22 -1.50
CA GLY A 265 -34.47 10.44 -2.03
C GLY A 265 -33.15 10.10 -2.72
N ALA A 266 -32.95 10.56 -3.94
CA ALA A 266 -31.65 10.49 -4.59
C ALA A 266 -31.09 11.91 -4.77
N LEU A 267 -29.79 12.07 -4.51
CA LEU A 267 -29.05 13.30 -4.75
C LEU A 267 -28.02 13.03 -5.84
N VAL A 268 -28.12 13.75 -6.94
CA VAL A 268 -27.15 13.66 -8.04
C VAL A 268 -26.24 14.87 -7.96
N ARG A 269 -24.93 14.62 -7.90
CA ARG A 269 -23.93 15.67 -7.76
C ARG A 269 -22.76 15.41 -8.68
N ARG A 270 -22.30 16.45 -9.37
CA ARG A 270 -21.03 16.41 -10.11
C ARG A 270 -19.84 16.25 -9.14
N ILE A 271 -18.85 15.47 -9.54
CA ILE A 271 -17.55 15.38 -8.87
C ILE A 271 -16.60 16.32 -9.61
N PRO A 272 -15.98 17.31 -8.93
CA PRO A 272 -15.00 18.18 -9.57
C PRO A 272 -13.84 17.33 -10.13
N ALA A 273 -13.46 17.57 -11.37
CA ALA A 273 -12.29 16.96 -11.97
C ALA A 273 -11.03 17.47 -11.25
N SER A 274 -10.09 16.59 -10.97
CA SER A 274 -8.74 17.00 -10.55
C SER A 274 -7.97 17.49 -11.76
N GLU A 275 -7.11 18.51 -11.61
CA GLU A 275 -6.21 19.02 -12.66
C GLU A 275 -5.33 17.92 -13.30
N TRP A 276 -5.15 16.81 -12.59
CA TRP A 276 -4.31 15.66 -12.98
C TRP A 276 -5.14 14.40 -13.28
N SER A 277 -6.46 14.55 -13.48
CA SER A 277 -7.34 13.43 -13.87
C SER A 277 -7.14 13.12 -15.35
N GLU A 278 -6.06 12.43 -15.68
CA GLU A 278 -5.80 11.89 -17.02
C GLU A 278 -6.15 10.39 -17.03
N GLY A 279 -6.95 9.98 -17.99
CA GLY A 279 -7.28 8.57 -18.19
C GLY A 279 -8.71 8.32 -18.64
N GLN A 280 -9.03 7.06 -18.92
CA GLN A 280 -10.40 6.60 -19.17
C GLN A 280 -11.10 6.33 -17.82
N SER A 281 -12.41 6.57 -17.78
CA SER A 281 -13.26 6.29 -16.63
C SER A 281 -12.95 7.16 -15.39
N VAL A 282 -13.00 8.47 -15.58
CA VAL A 282 -12.81 9.44 -14.49
C VAL A 282 -14.11 9.59 -13.68
N PRO A 283 -14.08 9.50 -12.31
CA PRO A 283 -15.25 9.79 -11.49
C PRO A 283 -15.82 11.19 -11.79
N SER A 284 -17.05 11.25 -12.29
CA SER A 284 -17.64 12.49 -12.79
C SER A 284 -18.93 12.86 -12.09
N VAL A 285 -19.73 11.88 -11.66
CA VAL A 285 -21.00 12.10 -10.96
C VAL A 285 -21.14 11.12 -9.79
N ALA A 286 -21.71 11.60 -8.68
CA ALA A 286 -22.14 10.80 -7.54
C ALA A 286 -23.66 10.87 -7.39
N ILE A 287 -24.28 9.72 -7.12
CA ILE A 287 -25.70 9.56 -6.78
C ILE A 287 -25.81 9.00 -5.37
#